data_42f16a29738f860788b1d24c3982a6fc
#
_entry.id   42f16a29738f860788b1d24c3982a6fc
#
_cell.length_a   1.000
_cell.length_b   1.000
_cell.length_c   1.000
_cell.angle_alpha   90.00
_cell.angle_beta   90.00
_cell.angle_gamma   90.00
#
_symmetry.space_group_name_H-M   'P 1'
#
loop_
_entity.id
_entity.type
_entity.pdbx_description
1 polymer ?
#
loop_
_entity_poly.entity_id
_entity_poly.type
_entity_poly.pdbx_seq_one_letter_code
_entity_poly.pdbx_strand_id
1 'polypeptide(L)'
;MVRQLQPWYENIGKRQVKAPKIYLRDSGILHALLNLPDFQTLHGYPRLGASWEGFAIEQALQILKPPQAFFWATHSGAEVDLFFVFHGRRFGIECRFSEAPKITKSMKQAVESLNLAHLWIIHPGEHPYPLSEQVSVWPMKNIAALSRQLH
;
A
#
# COMPACT_ATOMS: atom_id res chain seq x y z
N MET A 1 -11.21 -6.21 14.22
CA MET A 1 -12.00 -5.30 13.36
C MET A 1 -11.19 -4.10 12.87
N VAL A 2 -10.24 -3.63 13.65
CA VAL A 2 -9.37 -2.51 13.31
C VAL A 2 -7.97 -3.03 13.00
N ARG A 3 -7.36 -2.56 11.91
CA ARG A 3 -5.96 -2.78 11.57
C ARG A 3 -5.17 -1.55 12.00
N GLN A 4 -4.16 -1.77 12.80
CA GLN A 4 -3.18 -0.75 13.16
C GLN A 4 -1.87 -1.04 12.43
N LEU A 5 -1.36 -0.06 11.70
CA LEU A 5 -0.10 -0.16 10.96
C LEU A 5 0.90 0.83 11.55
N GLN A 6 1.98 0.30 12.12
CA GLN A 6 3.03 1.10 12.74
C GLN A 6 3.93 1.73 11.69
N PRO A 7 4.51 2.90 11.96
CA PRO A 7 5.53 3.48 11.09
C PRO A 7 6.84 2.71 11.18
N TRP A 8 7.52 2.58 10.05
CA TRP A 8 8.91 2.11 9.97
C TRP A 8 9.87 3.27 10.13
N TYR A 9 10.89 3.09 10.93
CA TYR A 9 11.97 4.06 11.14
C TYR A 9 13.28 3.47 10.61
N GLU A 10 13.81 4.03 9.53
CA GLU A 10 15.06 3.59 8.93
C GLU A 10 16.27 3.98 9.79
N ASN A 11 16.18 5.11 10.48
CA ASN A 11 17.26 5.60 11.33
C ASN A 11 16.75 5.84 12.76
N ILE A 12 17.21 5.02 13.70
CA ILE A 12 16.82 5.05 15.12
C ILE A 12 17.18 6.40 15.78
N GLY A 13 18.21 7.11 15.28
CA GLY A 13 18.63 8.41 15.80
C GLY A 13 17.72 9.59 15.41
N LYS A 14 16.86 9.40 14.41
CA LYS A 14 15.88 10.41 13.94
C LYS A 14 14.46 9.96 14.24
N ARG A 15 14.15 9.69 15.48
CA ARG A 15 12.80 9.33 15.92
C ARG A 15 11.82 10.46 15.66
N GLN A 16 11.18 10.41 14.51
CA GLN A 16 9.95 11.14 14.29
C GLN A 16 8.82 10.27 14.82
N VAL A 17 8.18 10.72 15.89
CA VAL A 17 7.01 10.03 16.42
C VAL A 17 5.86 10.30 15.45
N LYS A 18 5.63 9.37 14.50
CA LYS A 18 4.43 9.34 13.69
C LYS A 18 3.40 8.44 14.37
N ALA A 19 2.15 8.91 14.40
CA ALA A 19 1.06 8.10 14.87
C ALA A 19 0.85 6.90 13.93
N PRO A 20 0.44 5.73 14.44
CA PRO A 20 0.04 4.61 13.60
C PRO A 20 -1.09 4.98 12.65
N LYS A 21 -1.09 4.37 11.47
CA LYS A 21 -2.27 4.41 10.59
C LYS A 21 -3.31 3.40 11.07
N ILE A 22 -4.58 3.78 11.03
CA ILE A 22 -5.70 2.97 11.48
C ILE A 22 -6.64 2.71 10.30
N TYR A 23 -6.95 1.46 10.05
CA TYR A 23 -7.88 1.03 9.01
C TYR A 23 -8.98 0.16 9.59
N LEU A 24 -10.21 0.31 9.11
CA LEU A 24 -11.23 -0.71 9.29
C LEU A 24 -10.94 -1.89 8.37
N ARG A 25 -10.85 -3.09 8.95
CA ARG A 25 -10.51 -4.31 8.21
C ARG A 25 -11.58 -4.73 7.22
N ASP A 26 -12.82 -4.32 7.45
CA ASP A 26 -13.95 -4.57 6.57
C ASP A 26 -14.38 -3.27 5.90
N SER A 27 -14.11 -3.15 4.61
CA SER A 27 -14.49 -1.97 3.82
C SER A 27 -16.00 -1.82 3.67
N GLY A 28 -16.76 -2.91 3.73
CA GLY A 28 -18.22 -2.88 3.71
C GLY A 28 -18.79 -2.20 4.96
N ILE A 29 -18.23 -2.49 6.14
CA ILE A 29 -18.58 -1.80 7.38
C ILE A 29 -18.21 -0.31 7.29
N LEU A 30 -17.04 0.02 6.78
CA LEU A 30 -16.62 1.41 6.56
C LEU A 30 -17.62 2.16 5.68
N HIS A 31 -18.00 1.56 4.54
CA HIS A 31 -18.94 2.18 3.61
C HIS A 31 -20.33 2.34 4.22
N ALA A 32 -20.79 1.38 5.02
CA ALA A 32 -22.04 1.48 5.76
C ALA A 32 -22.03 2.64 6.76
N LEU A 33 -20.95 2.78 7.54
CA LEU A 33 -20.77 3.87 8.51
C LEU A 33 -20.72 5.25 7.85
N LEU A 34 -20.17 5.32 6.62
CA LEU A 34 -20.10 6.54 5.82
C LEU A 34 -21.36 6.79 4.97
N ASN A 35 -22.37 5.92 5.10
CA ASN A 35 -23.59 5.97 4.31
C ASN A 35 -23.35 5.95 2.80
N LEU A 36 -22.50 5.02 2.35
CA LEU A 36 -22.16 4.79 0.94
C LEU A 36 -22.77 3.44 0.51
N PRO A 37 -24.09 3.40 0.14
CA PRO A 37 -24.82 2.15 -0.01
C PRO A 37 -24.53 1.39 -1.31
N ASP A 38 -23.95 2.04 -2.30
CA ASP A 38 -23.74 1.44 -3.62
C ASP A 38 -22.42 1.90 -4.24
N PHE A 39 -22.03 1.22 -5.33
CA PHE A 39 -20.81 1.50 -6.06
C PHE A 39 -20.76 2.92 -6.66
N GLN A 40 -21.90 3.42 -7.15
CA GLN A 40 -21.97 4.75 -7.75
C GLN A 40 -21.70 5.85 -6.71
N THR A 41 -22.31 5.73 -5.52
CA THR A 41 -22.09 6.66 -4.40
C THR A 41 -20.63 6.58 -3.92
N LEU A 42 -20.09 5.39 -3.82
CA LEU A 42 -18.69 5.18 -3.44
C LEU A 42 -17.74 5.78 -4.48
N HIS A 43 -18.02 5.60 -5.77
CA HIS A 43 -17.18 6.12 -6.84
C HIS A 43 -17.13 7.66 -6.87
N GLY A 44 -18.21 8.31 -6.47
CA GLY A 44 -18.27 9.77 -6.28
C GLY A 44 -17.73 10.28 -4.96
N TYR A 45 -17.31 9.39 -4.04
CA TYR A 45 -16.88 9.79 -2.72
C TYR A 45 -15.48 10.44 -2.75
N PRO A 46 -15.33 11.65 -2.14
CA PRO A 46 -14.07 12.40 -2.23
C PRO A 46 -12.83 11.70 -1.64
N ARG A 47 -13.03 10.74 -0.74
CA ARG A 47 -11.96 9.94 -0.12
C ARG A 47 -11.90 8.51 -0.64
N LEU A 48 -12.33 8.29 -1.88
CA LEU A 48 -12.27 6.97 -2.51
C LEU A 48 -10.86 6.37 -2.48
N GLY A 49 -9.82 7.18 -2.70
CA GLY A 49 -8.42 6.74 -2.63
C GLY A 49 -8.05 6.18 -1.26
N ALA A 50 -8.50 6.80 -0.16
CA ALA A 50 -8.26 6.30 1.19
C ALA A 50 -9.01 4.98 1.47
N SER A 51 -10.23 4.85 0.96
CA SER A 51 -11.00 3.60 1.05
C SER A 51 -10.32 2.48 0.25
N TRP A 52 -9.84 2.78 -0.94
CA TRP A 52 -9.07 1.84 -1.77
C TRP A 52 -7.79 1.39 -1.06
N GLU A 53 -7.03 2.33 -0.49
CA GLU A 53 -5.82 2.04 0.28
C GLU A 53 -6.10 1.04 1.40
N GLY A 54 -7.10 1.31 2.23
CA GLY A 54 -7.47 0.42 3.34
C GLY A 54 -7.86 -0.99 2.87
N PHE A 55 -8.65 -1.08 1.81
CA PHE A 55 -9.03 -2.35 1.20
C PHE A 55 -7.81 -3.11 0.65
N ALA A 56 -6.98 -2.45 -0.14
CA ALA A 56 -5.82 -3.07 -0.77
C ALA A 56 -4.78 -3.54 0.25
N ILE A 57 -4.52 -2.75 1.29
CA ILE A 57 -3.61 -3.12 2.38
C ILE A 57 -4.13 -4.36 3.13
N GLU A 58 -5.40 -4.39 3.49
CA GLU A 58 -5.96 -5.54 4.20
C GLU A 58 -5.88 -6.82 3.35
N GLN A 59 -6.21 -6.74 2.06
CA GLN A 59 -6.08 -7.88 1.15
C GLN A 59 -4.61 -8.33 1.01
N ALA A 60 -3.68 -7.39 0.85
CA ALA A 60 -2.26 -7.70 0.78
C ALA A 60 -1.78 -8.42 2.04
N LEU A 61 -2.14 -7.93 3.22
CA LEU A 61 -1.74 -8.53 4.49
C LEU A 61 -2.31 -9.93 4.69
N GLN A 62 -3.57 -10.16 4.30
CA GLN A 62 -4.20 -11.47 4.42
C GLN A 62 -3.62 -12.51 3.45
N ILE A 63 -3.24 -12.08 2.26
CA ILE A 63 -2.75 -12.98 1.20
C ILE A 63 -1.24 -13.21 1.32
N LEU A 64 -0.46 -12.14 1.47
CA LEU A 64 1.01 -12.22 1.52
C LEU A 64 1.53 -12.66 2.89
N LYS A 65 0.78 -12.39 3.95
CA LYS A 65 1.10 -12.76 5.35
C LYS A 65 2.55 -12.46 5.74
N PRO A 66 3.03 -11.22 5.54
CA PRO A 66 4.37 -10.88 5.98
C PRO A 66 4.49 -11.02 7.50
N PRO A 67 5.65 -11.45 8.03
CA PRO A 67 5.84 -11.59 9.49
C PRO A 67 5.60 -10.29 10.25
N GLN A 68 5.99 -9.16 9.67
CA GLN A 68 5.77 -7.82 10.18
C GLN A 68 5.48 -6.86 9.03
N ALA A 69 4.62 -5.89 9.28
CA ALA A 69 4.22 -4.91 8.29
C ALA A 69 4.16 -3.52 8.91
N PHE A 70 4.56 -2.52 8.13
CA PHE A 70 4.66 -1.12 8.53
C PHE A 70 4.18 -0.23 7.38
N PHE A 71 3.97 1.05 7.64
CA PHE A 71 4.05 2.08 6.60
C PHE A 71 5.35 2.88 6.77
N TRP A 72 5.74 3.60 5.76
CA TRP A 72 6.89 4.50 5.84
C TRP A 72 6.52 5.85 5.27
N ALA A 73 6.94 6.91 5.96
CA ALA A 73 6.73 8.26 5.48
C ALA A 73 7.81 9.19 6.02
N THR A 74 8.15 10.21 5.24
CA THR A 74 9.13 11.25 5.59
C THR A 74 8.45 12.59 5.78
N HIS A 75 9.14 13.55 6.41
CA HIS A 75 8.68 14.93 6.49
C HIS A 75 8.60 15.62 5.13
N SER A 76 9.43 15.21 4.17
CA SER A 76 9.44 15.75 2.82
C SER A 76 8.28 15.26 1.95
N GLY A 77 7.42 14.37 2.50
CA GLY A 77 6.23 13.87 1.83
C GLY A 77 6.41 12.57 1.03
N ALA A 78 7.60 11.94 1.07
CA ALA A 78 7.75 10.59 0.52
C ALA A 78 7.04 9.58 1.43
N GLU A 79 6.36 8.61 0.82
CA GLU A 79 5.54 7.64 1.55
C GLU A 79 5.52 6.28 0.84
N VAL A 80 5.37 5.21 1.63
CA VAL A 80 5.02 3.86 1.19
C VAL A 80 3.88 3.37 2.06
N ASP A 81 2.77 2.99 1.44
CA ASP A 81 1.54 2.60 2.16
C ASP A 81 1.73 1.31 2.97
N LEU A 82 2.48 0.35 2.43
CA LEU A 82 2.82 -0.89 3.11
C LEU A 82 4.27 -1.26 2.85
N PHE A 83 5.07 -1.32 3.91
CA PHE A 83 6.45 -1.77 3.90
C PHE A 83 6.59 -3.06 4.70
N PHE A 84 7.30 -4.04 4.17
CA PHE A 84 7.57 -5.30 4.88
C PHE A 84 8.88 -5.93 4.44
N VAL A 85 9.39 -6.82 5.30
CA VAL A 85 10.58 -7.63 5.03
C VAL A 85 10.16 -9.08 4.87
N PHE A 86 10.63 -9.73 3.82
CA PHE A 86 10.35 -11.12 3.52
C PHE A 86 11.63 -11.82 3.04
N HIS A 87 12.04 -12.88 3.75
CA HIS A 87 13.32 -13.57 3.50
C HIS A 87 14.54 -12.65 3.41
N GLY A 88 14.61 -11.66 4.32
CA GLY A 88 15.70 -10.69 4.36
C GLY A 88 15.67 -9.61 3.28
N ARG A 89 14.70 -9.63 2.39
CA ARG A 89 14.50 -8.64 1.33
C ARG A 89 13.39 -7.66 1.71
N ARG A 90 13.54 -6.41 1.32
CA ARG A 90 12.60 -5.33 1.63
C ARG A 90 11.69 -5.07 0.46
N PHE A 91 10.40 -4.97 0.73
CA PHE A 91 9.37 -4.76 -0.28
C PHE A 91 8.44 -3.63 0.13
N GLY A 92 7.87 -2.97 -0.87
CA GLY A 92 6.89 -1.93 -0.69
C GLY A 92 5.65 -2.14 -1.55
N ILE A 93 4.51 -1.67 -1.05
CA ILE A 93 3.26 -1.58 -1.79
C ILE A 93 2.73 -0.15 -1.67
N GLU A 94 2.37 0.42 -2.80
CA GLU A 94 1.61 1.64 -2.94
C GLU A 94 0.23 1.32 -3.48
N CYS A 95 -0.78 2.00 -3.00
CA CYS A 95 -2.16 1.78 -3.43
C CYS A 95 -2.66 2.99 -4.21
N ARG A 96 -3.03 2.80 -5.48
CA ARG A 96 -3.52 3.87 -6.34
C ARG A 96 -4.82 3.47 -7.01
N PHE A 97 -5.87 4.25 -6.80
CA PHE A 97 -7.12 4.12 -7.52
C PHE A 97 -7.01 4.86 -8.86
N SER A 98 -6.31 4.24 -9.80
CA SER A 98 -6.06 4.76 -11.15
C SER A 98 -5.92 3.61 -12.13
N GLU A 99 -6.43 3.78 -13.34
CA GLU A 99 -6.29 2.76 -14.39
C GLU A 99 -4.85 2.64 -14.92
N ALA A 100 -4.11 3.75 -14.92
CA ALA A 100 -2.76 3.81 -15.42
C ALA A 100 -1.82 4.58 -14.47
N PRO A 101 -1.49 4.01 -13.29
CA PRO A 101 -0.56 4.66 -12.37
C PRO A 101 0.80 4.89 -13.02
N LYS A 102 1.45 5.99 -12.62
CA LYS A 102 2.80 6.34 -13.06
C LYS A 102 3.74 6.39 -11.85
N ILE A 103 5.04 6.20 -12.13
CA ILE A 103 6.06 6.35 -11.10
C ILE A 103 6.15 7.81 -10.64
N THR A 104 6.18 8.02 -9.33
CA THR A 104 6.30 9.34 -8.73
C THR A 104 7.68 9.57 -8.13
N LYS A 105 8.01 10.83 -7.86
CA LYS A 105 9.24 11.18 -7.13
C LYS A 105 9.28 10.53 -5.73
N SER A 106 8.14 10.48 -5.05
CA SER A 106 7.99 9.80 -3.76
C SER A 106 8.37 8.32 -3.83
N MET A 107 7.90 7.60 -4.86
CA MET A 107 8.22 6.18 -5.06
C MET A 107 9.71 5.96 -5.32
N LYS A 108 10.33 6.79 -6.14
CA LYS A 108 11.78 6.72 -6.38
C LYS A 108 12.58 6.93 -5.10
N GLN A 109 12.22 7.95 -4.33
CA GLN A 109 12.84 8.23 -3.04
C GLN A 109 12.66 7.06 -2.07
N ALA A 110 11.49 6.44 -2.01
CA ALA A 110 11.23 5.28 -1.17
C ALA A 110 12.11 4.08 -1.55
N VAL A 111 12.20 3.76 -2.83
CA VAL A 111 13.05 2.67 -3.34
C VAL A 111 14.50 2.86 -2.89
N GLU A 112 15.03 4.07 -3.04
CA GLU A 112 16.41 4.40 -2.63
C GLU A 112 16.58 4.39 -1.11
N SER A 113 15.74 5.13 -0.38
CA SER A 113 15.89 5.33 1.08
C SER A 113 15.71 4.04 1.87
N LEU A 114 14.79 3.18 1.44
CA LEU A 114 14.51 1.90 2.09
C LEU A 114 15.31 0.73 1.51
N ASN A 115 16.04 0.97 0.43
CA ASN A 115 16.73 -0.10 -0.31
C ASN A 115 15.76 -1.25 -0.67
N LEU A 116 14.64 -0.89 -1.31
CA LEU A 116 13.62 -1.86 -1.67
C LEU A 116 14.11 -2.78 -2.79
N ALA A 117 13.88 -4.07 -2.62
CA ALA A 117 14.06 -5.04 -3.70
C ALA A 117 13.03 -4.81 -4.81
N HIS A 118 11.80 -4.49 -4.43
CA HIS A 118 10.73 -4.14 -5.36
C HIS A 118 9.63 -3.30 -4.69
N LEU A 119 8.97 -2.44 -5.48
CA LEU A 119 7.79 -1.67 -5.11
C LEU A 119 6.67 -1.99 -6.10
N TRP A 120 5.53 -2.46 -5.61
CA TRP A 120 4.35 -2.69 -6.43
C TRP A 120 3.31 -1.61 -6.21
N ILE A 121 2.74 -1.12 -7.31
CA ILE A 121 1.61 -0.19 -7.27
C ILE A 121 0.34 -1.01 -7.51
N ILE A 122 -0.44 -1.21 -6.47
CA ILE A 122 -1.70 -1.95 -6.55
C ILE A 122 -2.79 -1.02 -7.07
N HIS A 123 -3.43 -1.43 -8.17
CA HIS A 123 -4.46 -0.66 -8.84
C HIS A 123 -5.66 -1.53 -9.25
N PRO A 124 -6.82 -0.92 -9.59
CA PRO A 124 -8.01 -1.67 -9.99
C PRO A 124 -8.01 -2.15 -11.44
N GLY A 125 -6.97 -1.84 -12.22
CA GLY A 125 -6.88 -2.19 -13.63
C GLY A 125 -6.67 -3.67 -13.92
N GLU A 126 -6.44 -4.00 -15.20
CA GLU A 126 -6.50 -5.38 -15.71
C GLU A 126 -5.13 -6.08 -15.79
N HIS A 127 -4.07 -5.33 -16.11
CA HIS A 127 -2.79 -5.92 -16.48
C HIS A 127 -1.63 -5.43 -15.62
N PRO A 128 -0.70 -6.35 -15.22
CA PRO A 128 0.56 -5.94 -14.63
C PRO A 128 1.50 -5.40 -15.72
N TYR A 129 2.29 -4.40 -15.37
CA TYR A 129 3.35 -3.89 -16.25
C TYR A 129 4.47 -3.23 -15.46
N PRO A 130 5.73 -3.30 -15.94
CA PRO A 130 6.84 -2.64 -15.29
C PRO A 130 6.83 -1.14 -15.59
N LEU A 131 7.23 -0.34 -14.60
CA LEU A 131 7.52 1.09 -14.75
C LEU A 131 9.02 1.37 -14.69
N SER A 132 9.75 0.53 -13.99
CA SER A 132 11.21 0.50 -13.93
C SER A 132 11.66 -0.89 -13.51
N GLU A 133 12.96 -1.09 -13.34
CA GLU A 133 13.51 -2.36 -12.86
C GLU A 133 12.97 -2.76 -11.49
N GLN A 134 12.72 -1.78 -10.61
CA GLN A 134 12.29 -2.01 -9.21
C GLN A 134 10.85 -1.58 -8.94
N VAL A 135 10.10 -1.08 -9.91
CA VAL A 135 8.73 -0.62 -9.72
C VAL A 135 7.82 -1.21 -10.79
N SER A 136 6.76 -1.87 -10.37
CA SER A 136 5.76 -2.46 -11.27
C SER A 136 4.35 -2.11 -10.82
N VAL A 137 3.47 -1.97 -11.79
CA VAL A 137 2.02 -1.89 -11.56
C VAL A 137 1.45 -3.30 -11.48
N TRP A 138 0.57 -3.54 -10.52
CA TRP A 138 0.00 -4.86 -10.28
C TRP A 138 -1.51 -4.78 -10.03
N PRO A 139 -2.32 -5.54 -10.77
CA PRO A 139 -3.77 -5.55 -10.57
C PRO A 139 -4.15 -6.15 -9.22
N MET A 140 -5.09 -5.51 -8.53
CA MET A 140 -5.62 -6.02 -7.27
C MET A 140 -6.18 -7.45 -7.40
N LYS A 141 -6.85 -7.75 -8.49
CA LYS A 141 -7.41 -9.08 -8.76
C LYS A 141 -6.36 -10.20 -8.83
N ASN A 142 -5.11 -9.85 -9.09
CA ASN A 142 -3.99 -10.80 -9.21
C ASN A 142 -3.05 -10.78 -8.00
N ILE A 143 -3.48 -10.20 -6.88
CA ILE A 143 -2.61 -10.03 -5.71
C ILE A 143 -2.09 -11.36 -5.15
N ALA A 144 -2.87 -12.43 -5.28
CA ALA A 144 -2.43 -13.77 -4.87
C ALA A 144 -1.18 -14.24 -5.63
N ALA A 145 -1.06 -13.88 -6.90
CA ALA A 145 0.11 -14.22 -7.70
C ALA A 145 1.36 -13.41 -7.30
N LEU A 146 1.19 -12.29 -6.61
CA LEU A 146 2.29 -11.48 -6.10
C LEU A 146 3.16 -12.25 -5.11
N SER A 147 2.58 -13.18 -4.35
CA SER A 147 3.32 -14.00 -3.40
C SER A 147 4.48 -14.77 -4.04
N ARG A 148 4.35 -15.12 -5.32
CA ARG A 148 5.41 -15.81 -6.08
C ARG A 148 6.61 -14.91 -6.41
N GLN A 149 6.42 -13.61 -6.35
CA GLN A 149 7.49 -12.62 -6.62
C GLN A 149 8.36 -12.35 -5.39
N LEU A 150 7.93 -12.82 -4.21
CA LEU A 150 8.64 -12.59 -2.95
C LEU A 150 9.80 -13.56 -2.71
N HIS A 151 9.88 -14.62 -3.51
CA HIS A 151 10.89 -15.67 -3.36
C HIS A 151 12.10 -15.50 -4.26
#